data_6023a9ee10a9d6501b49be4a9ddcb592
#
_entry.id   6023a9ee10a9d6501b49be4a9ddcb592
#
_cell.length_a   1.000
_cell.length_b   1.000
_cell.length_c   1.000
_cell.angle_alpha   90.00
_cell.angle_beta   90.00
_cell.angle_gamma   90.00
#
_symmetry.space_group_name_H-M   'P 1'
#
loop_
_entity.id
_entity.type
_entity.pdbx_description
1 polymer ?
#
loop_
_entity_poly.entity_id
_entity_poly.type
_entity_poly.pdbx_seq_one_letter_code
_entity_poly.pdbx_strand_id
1 'polypeptide(L)'
;MSRILNIFKQLEAKNKTAFIPFITAGDSGLDNSEALVFTLADSGADIIELGMPFSDPMADGPVIAKSHERAVADGVNLHDVFAIVERFREHNQSTGIVLMGYTNPIEVFGYKEFALRAHEAGVDGILVVDMPPEEVHDLKEELDKLDIDLIFLVAPTTTDER
;
A
#
# COMPACT_ATOMS: atom_id res chain seq x y z
N MET A 1 -15.63 2.39 9.85
CA MET A 1 -14.62 3.46 10.11
C MET A 1 -13.25 2.83 9.85
N SER A 2 -12.47 3.38 8.93
CA SER A 2 -11.23 2.76 8.49
C SER A 2 -10.21 2.63 9.64
N ARG A 3 -9.32 1.62 9.55
CA ARG A 3 -8.24 1.41 10.53
C ARG A 3 -7.28 2.60 10.53
N ILE A 4 -6.97 3.16 9.35
CA ILE A 4 -6.11 4.33 9.18
C ILE A 4 -6.66 5.52 9.97
N LEU A 5 -7.94 5.84 9.82
CA LEU A 5 -8.57 6.94 10.54
C LEU A 5 -8.51 6.74 12.07
N ASN A 6 -8.69 5.50 12.55
CA ASN A 6 -8.58 5.20 13.97
C ASN A 6 -7.15 5.37 14.50
N ILE A 7 -6.14 4.97 13.72
CA ILE A 7 -4.72 5.16 14.05
C ILE A 7 -4.43 6.65 14.21
N PHE A 8 -4.79 7.49 13.24
CA PHE A 8 -4.54 8.92 13.31
C PHE A 8 -5.24 9.59 14.49
N LYS A 9 -6.51 9.23 14.79
CA LYS A 9 -7.21 9.74 15.97
C LYS A 9 -6.51 9.39 17.29
N GLN A 10 -5.98 8.16 17.40
CA GLN A 10 -5.25 7.75 18.60
C GLN A 10 -3.91 8.47 18.75
N LEU A 11 -3.21 8.72 17.64
CA LEU A 11 -1.95 9.46 17.62
C LEU A 11 -2.17 10.93 17.97
N GLU A 12 -3.20 11.55 17.38
CA GLU A 12 -3.60 12.93 17.69
C GLU A 12 -3.92 13.12 19.17
N ALA A 13 -4.71 12.22 19.76
CA ALA A 13 -5.05 12.23 21.17
C ALA A 13 -3.80 12.14 22.08
N LYS A 14 -2.71 11.54 21.59
CA LYS A 14 -1.44 11.39 22.30
C LYS A 14 -0.40 12.45 21.89
N ASN A 15 -0.74 13.38 21.00
CA ASN A 15 0.17 14.35 20.37
C ASN A 15 1.43 13.68 19.78
N LYS A 16 1.24 12.59 19.03
CA LYS A 16 2.30 11.82 18.38
C LYS A 16 2.16 11.87 16.88
N THR A 17 3.31 11.83 16.19
CA THR A 17 3.40 11.68 14.74
C THR A 17 3.37 10.18 14.37
N ALA A 18 2.70 9.84 13.26
CA ALA A 18 2.68 8.48 12.73
C ALA A 18 4.07 8.07 12.21
N PHE A 19 4.48 6.83 12.49
CA PHE A 19 5.63 6.19 11.86
C PHE A 19 5.13 5.30 10.73
N ILE A 20 5.45 5.67 9.48
CA ILE A 20 4.96 5.02 8.26
C ILE A 20 6.16 4.60 7.40
N PRO A 21 6.74 3.42 7.62
CA PRO A 21 7.82 2.88 6.79
C PRO A 21 7.29 2.30 5.48
N PHE A 22 8.11 2.41 4.41
CA PHE A 22 7.88 1.78 3.10
C PHE A 22 8.85 0.61 2.88
N ILE A 23 8.34 -0.49 2.31
CA ILE A 23 9.15 -1.59 1.77
C ILE A 23 8.53 -2.09 0.46
N THR A 24 9.36 -2.54 -0.49
CA THR A 24 8.88 -3.21 -1.70
C THR A 24 8.65 -4.70 -1.41
N ALA A 25 7.45 -5.21 -1.68
CA ALA A 25 7.15 -6.63 -1.52
C ALA A 25 8.03 -7.48 -2.43
N GLY A 26 8.63 -8.54 -1.87
CA GLY A 26 9.49 -9.46 -2.61
C GLY A 26 10.92 -8.98 -2.84
N ASP A 27 11.28 -7.76 -2.46
CA ASP A 27 12.68 -7.36 -2.44
C ASP A 27 13.46 -8.25 -1.45
N SER A 28 14.47 -8.96 -1.93
CA SER A 28 15.20 -9.99 -1.17
C SER A 28 14.39 -11.27 -0.86
N GLY A 29 13.32 -11.55 -1.60
CA GLY A 29 12.47 -12.73 -1.47
C GLY A 29 11.21 -12.53 -0.61
N LEU A 30 10.19 -13.35 -0.86
CA LEU A 30 8.88 -13.23 -0.20
C LEU A 30 8.95 -13.48 1.31
N ASP A 31 9.69 -14.50 1.75
CA ASP A 31 9.84 -14.84 3.17
C ASP A 31 10.49 -13.70 3.97
N ASN A 32 11.49 -13.04 3.36
CA ASN A 32 12.15 -11.88 3.98
C ASN A 32 11.21 -10.67 4.04
N SER A 33 10.42 -10.44 2.99
CA SER A 33 9.46 -9.34 2.96
C SER A 33 8.39 -9.53 4.02
N GLU A 34 7.88 -10.74 4.20
CA GLU A 34 6.94 -11.07 5.26
C GLU A 34 7.55 -10.83 6.65
N ALA A 35 8.76 -11.36 6.89
CA ALA A 35 9.46 -11.14 8.16
C ALA A 35 9.71 -9.65 8.45
N LEU A 36 9.99 -8.84 7.41
CA LEU A 36 10.15 -7.39 7.55
C LEU A 36 8.85 -6.69 7.93
N VAL A 37 7.70 -7.07 7.35
CA VAL A 37 6.39 -6.51 7.73
C VAL A 37 6.12 -6.73 9.22
N PHE A 38 6.35 -7.95 9.73
CA PHE A 38 6.22 -8.26 11.17
C PHE A 38 7.21 -7.44 12.01
N THR A 39 8.47 -7.39 11.60
CA THR A 39 9.52 -6.65 12.31
C THR A 39 9.20 -5.15 12.41
N LEU A 40 8.70 -4.56 11.34
CA LEU A 40 8.30 -3.14 11.31
C LEU A 40 7.13 -2.88 12.28
N ALA A 41 6.12 -3.74 12.27
CA ALA A 41 4.99 -3.63 13.20
C ALA A 41 5.43 -3.76 14.66
N ASP A 42 6.27 -4.76 14.98
CA ASP A 42 6.82 -4.97 16.32
C ASP A 42 7.74 -3.84 16.77
N SER A 43 8.37 -3.14 15.81
CA SER A 43 9.20 -1.95 16.05
C SER A 43 8.39 -0.68 16.23
N GLY A 44 7.06 -0.75 16.14
CA GLY A 44 6.15 0.36 16.41
C GLY A 44 5.72 1.14 15.17
N ALA A 45 5.77 0.54 13.98
CA ALA A 45 5.13 1.13 12.82
C ALA A 45 3.61 1.23 13.03
N ASP A 46 3.07 2.41 12.82
CA ASP A 46 1.63 2.67 12.91
C ASP A 46 0.91 2.22 11.64
N ILE A 47 1.54 2.49 10.49
CA ILE A 47 1.08 2.08 9.16
C ILE A 47 2.32 1.59 8.40
N ILE A 48 2.17 0.55 7.58
CA ILE A 48 3.23 0.07 6.69
C ILE A 48 2.78 0.28 5.25
N GLU A 49 3.59 0.98 4.46
CA GLU A 49 3.42 1.06 3.02
C GLU A 49 4.15 -0.11 2.36
N LEU A 50 3.36 -1.01 1.77
CA LEU A 50 3.86 -2.18 1.07
C LEU A 50 3.81 -1.92 -0.44
N GLY A 51 4.98 -1.76 -1.05
CA GLY A 51 5.14 -1.49 -2.48
C GLY A 51 4.77 -2.70 -3.33
N MET A 52 3.86 -2.51 -4.28
CA MET A 52 3.50 -3.49 -5.30
C MET A 52 4.56 -3.47 -6.40
N PRO A 53 5.28 -4.58 -6.68
CA PRO A 53 6.34 -4.61 -7.70
C PRO A 53 5.82 -4.24 -9.09
N PHE A 54 6.61 -3.45 -9.82
CA PHE A 54 6.30 -3.02 -11.18
C PHE A 54 7.59 -2.85 -12.00
N SER A 55 7.53 -3.18 -13.30
CA SER A 55 8.69 -3.13 -14.19
C SER A 55 9.16 -1.71 -14.52
N ASP A 56 8.25 -0.73 -14.49
CA ASP A 56 8.50 0.62 -14.97
C ASP A 56 8.18 1.69 -13.89
N PRO A 57 8.87 1.68 -12.73
CA PRO A 57 8.55 2.53 -11.58
C PRO A 57 9.10 3.96 -11.80
N MET A 58 8.51 4.70 -12.75
CA MET A 58 9.02 5.97 -13.28
C MET A 58 9.05 7.13 -12.27
N ALA A 59 8.24 7.06 -11.22
CA ALA A 59 8.20 8.09 -10.18
C ALA A 59 9.17 7.80 -9.03
N ASP A 60 9.75 6.62 -8.98
CA ASP A 60 10.63 6.19 -7.89
C ASP A 60 12.08 6.60 -8.13
N GLY A 61 12.78 6.86 -7.02
CA GLY A 61 14.22 7.06 -7.03
C GLY A 61 14.99 5.75 -7.28
N PRO A 62 16.30 5.83 -7.58
CA PRO A 62 17.09 4.68 -8.04
C PRO A 62 17.18 3.54 -7.03
N VAL A 63 17.01 3.81 -5.74
CA VAL A 63 17.02 2.77 -4.69
C VAL A 63 15.75 1.94 -4.75
N ILE A 64 14.59 2.60 -4.77
CA ILE A 64 13.28 1.94 -4.85
C ILE A 64 13.11 1.27 -6.22
N ALA A 65 13.50 1.93 -7.32
CA ALA A 65 13.45 1.33 -8.65
C ALA A 65 14.23 0.00 -8.72
N LYS A 66 15.42 -0.09 -8.09
CA LYS A 66 16.17 -1.34 -8.00
C LYS A 66 15.51 -2.41 -7.15
N SER A 67 14.74 -2.04 -6.11
CA SER A 67 13.99 -3.01 -5.32
C SER A 67 12.83 -3.60 -6.12
N HIS A 68 12.13 -2.77 -6.91
CA HIS A 68 11.14 -3.24 -7.88
C HIS A 68 11.74 -4.20 -8.91
N GLU A 69 12.90 -3.83 -9.51
CA GLU A 69 13.60 -4.66 -10.49
C GLU A 69 13.92 -6.05 -9.94
N ARG A 70 14.43 -6.15 -8.70
CA ARG A 70 14.72 -7.45 -8.05
C ARG A 70 13.44 -8.26 -7.83
N ALA A 71 12.41 -7.66 -7.28
CA ALA A 71 11.15 -8.34 -7.01
C ALA A 71 10.48 -8.86 -8.29
N VAL A 72 10.48 -8.05 -9.36
CA VAL A 72 9.95 -8.45 -10.68
C VAL A 72 10.78 -9.57 -11.29
N ALA A 73 12.11 -9.51 -11.19
CA ALA A 73 13.01 -10.57 -11.68
C ALA A 73 12.76 -11.91 -10.96
N ASP A 74 12.38 -11.88 -9.69
CA ASP A 74 12.01 -13.05 -8.90
C ASP A 74 10.56 -13.51 -9.14
N GLY A 75 9.82 -12.84 -10.05
CA GLY A 75 8.47 -13.21 -10.46
C GLY A 75 7.37 -12.81 -9.48
N VAL A 76 7.66 -11.94 -8.52
CA VAL A 76 6.68 -11.45 -7.53
C VAL A 76 5.55 -10.68 -8.21
N ASN A 77 4.33 -10.96 -7.84
CA ASN A 77 3.11 -10.40 -8.43
C ASN A 77 2.09 -9.98 -7.34
N LEU A 78 0.95 -9.41 -7.73
CA LEU A 78 -0.06 -8.93 -6.78
C LEU A 78 -0.65 -10.03 -5.88
N HIS A 79 -0.75 -11.27 -6.35
CA HIS A 79 -1.24 -12.36 -5.49
C HIS A 79 -0.29 -12.63 -4.34
N ASP A 80 1.02 -12.53 -4.57
CA ASP A 80 2.03 -12.67 -3.52
C ASP A 80 1.96 -11.53 -2.51
N VAL A 81 1.71 -10.29 -2.99
CA VAL A 81 1.52 -9.12 -2.13
C VAL A 81 0.32 -9.32 -1.21
N PHE A 82 -0.83 -9.74 -1.75
CA PHE A 82 -2.01 -10.04 -0.94
C PHE A 82 -1.76 -11.16 0.07
N ALA A 83 -1.05 -12.22 -0.32
CA ALA A 83 -0.71 -13.32 0.57
C ALA A 83 0.15 -12.88 1.76
N ILE A 84 1.09 -11.94 1.58
CA ILE A 84 1.86 -11.34 2.69
C ILE A 84 0.92 -10.64 3.66
N VAL A 85 -0.03 -9.83 3.16
CA VAL A 85 -0.99 -9.10 3.99
C VAL A 85 -1.91 -10.06 4.74
N GLU A 86 -2.44 -11.10 4.08
CA GLU A 86 -3.29 -12.13 4.69
C GLU A 86 -2.59 -12.80 5.90
N ARG A 87 -1.36 -13.28 5.71
CA ARG A 87 -0.58 -13.88 6.79
C ARG A 87 -0.26 -12.90 7.92
N PHE A 88 0.03 -11.65 7.58
CA PHE A 88 0.22 -10.61 8.58
C PHE A 88 -1.05 -10.38 9.40
N ARG A 89 -2.22 -10.38 8.78
CA ARG A 89 -3.52 -10.19 9.43
C ARG A 89 -3.93 -11.33 10.37
N GLU A 90 -3.42 -12.54 10.18
CA GLU A 90 -3.64 -13.64 11.14
C GLU A 90 -3.11 -13.29 12.54
N HIS A 91 -2.12 -12.40 12.65
CA HIS A 91 -1.42 -12.09 13.90
C HIS A 91 -1.53 -10.62 14.32
N ASN A 92 -1.77 -9.69 13.39
CA ASN A 92 -1.81 -8.26 13.66
C ASN A 92 -3.05 -7.60 13.02
N GLN A 93 -3.93 -7.09 13.89
CA GLN A 93 -5.16 -6.41 13.50
C GLN A 93 -5.12 -4.89 13.75
N SER A 94 -4.00 -4.36 14.26
CA SER A 94 -3.90 -2.95 14.69
C SER A 94 -3.08 -2.06 13.75
N THR A 95 -1.97 -2.55 13.19
CA THR A 95 -1.12 -1.79 12.26
C THR A 95 -1.83 -1.61 10.91
N GLY A 96 -1.83 -0.39 10.38
CA GLY A 96 -2.37 -0.12 9.04
C GLY A 96 -1.50 -0.72 7.94
N ILE A 97 -2.12 -1.21 6.86
CA ILE A 97 -1.42 -1.63 5.64
C ILE A 97 -1.95 -0.83 4.46
N VAL A 98 -1.06 -0.11 3.80
CA VAL A 98 -1.31 0.62 2.56
C VAL A 98 -0.54 -0.07 1.44
N LEU A 99 -1.23 -0.46 0.37
CA LEU A 99 -0.53 -0.90 -0.84
C LEU A 99 -0.19 0.33 -1.68
N MET A 100 1.08 0.49 -2.02
CA MET A 100 1.58 1.58 -2.84
C MET A 100 2.09 1.04 -4.18
N GLY A 101 1.68 1.64 -5.29
CA GLY A 101 2.15 1.21 -6.60
C GLY A 101 1.63 2.06 -7.76
N TYR A 102 1.55 1.44 -8.91
CA TYR A 102 1.23 2.09 -10.18
C TYR A 102 -0.11 1.61 -10.73
N THR A 103 -0.72 2.42 -11.57
CA THR A 103 -2.05 2.15 -12.18
C THR A 103 -2.06 0.85 -12.99
N ASN A 104 -1.05 0.63 -13.82
CA ASN A 104 -1.05 -0.45 -14.81
C ASN A 104 -1.26 -1.85 -14.20
N PRO A 105 -0.54 -2.29 -13.12
CA PRO A 105 -0.80 -3.57 -12.49
C PRO A 105 -2.23 -3.71 -11.95
N ILE A 106 -2.79 -2.63 -11.40
CA ILE A 106 -4.15 -2.61 -10.85
C ILE A 106 -5.19 -2.72 -11.97
N GLU A 107 -4.98 -1.99 -13.07
CA GLU A 107 -5.88 -2.01 -14.23
C GLU A 107 -5.89 -3.37 -14.92
N VAL A 108 -4.71 -4.00 -15.09
CA VAL A 108 -4.59 -5.36 -15.63
C VAL A 108 -5.26 -6.40 -14.73
N PHE A 109 -5.19 -6.23 -13.42
CA PHE A 109 -5.90 -7.09 -12.46
C PHE A 109 -7.42 -6.89 -12.52
N GLY A 110 -7.85 -5.65 -12.85
CA GLY A 110 -9.23 -5.21 -12.86
C GLY A 110 -9.64 -4.57 -11.53
N TYR A 111 -10.14 -3.34 -11.56
CA TYR A 111 -10.40 -2.52 -10.36
C TYR A 111 -11.30 -3.21 -9.33
N LYS A 112 -12.38 -3.83 -9.80
CA LYS A 112 -13.32 -4.55 -8.91
C LYS A 112 -12.67 -5.75 -8.23
N GLU A 113 -11.96 -6.58 -9.00
CA GLU A 113 -11.30 -7.79 -8.48
C GLU A 113 -10.15 -7.42 -7.55
N PHE A 114 -9.38 -6.39 -7.91
CA PHE A 114 -8.32 -5.84 -7.08
C PHE A 114 -8.86 -5.34 -5.74
N ALA A 115 -9.93 -4.52 -5.75
CA ALA A 115 -10.54 -4.00 -4.52
C ALA A 115 -11.07 -5.14 -3.63
N LEU A 116 -11.74 -6.15 -4.21
CA LEU A 116 -12.23 -7.31 -3.48
C LEU A 116 -11.08 -8.09 -2.82
N ARG A 117 -10.02 -8.40 -3.59
CA ARG A 117 -8.86 -9.12 -3.06
C ARG A 117 -8.10 -8.33 -2.00
N ALA A 118 -7.95 -7.01 -2.19
CA ALA A 118 -7.35 -6.13 -1.18
C ALA A 118 -8.15 -6.14 0.13
N HIS A 119 -9.48 -6.07 0.04
CA HIS A 119 -10.36 -6.15 1.19
C HIS A 119 -10.25 -7.50 1.91
N GLU A 120 -10.33 -8.61 1.18
CA GLU A 120 -10.22 -9.97 1.74
C GLU A 120 -8.87 -10.18 2.45
N ALA A 121 -7.78 -9.67 1.86
CA ALA A 121 -6.46 -9.70 2.47
C ALA A 121 -6.34 -8.83 3.72
N GLY A 122 -7.21 -7.83 3.89
CA GLY A 122 -7.20 -6.91 5.02
C GLY A 122 -6.35 -5.67 4.81
N VAL A 123 -6.24 -5.20 3.56
CA VAL A 123 -5.63 -3.92 3.19
C VAL A 123 -6.53 -2.77 3.66
N ASP A 124 -5.93 -1.68 4.13
CA ASP A 124 -6.65 -0.52 4.66
C ASP A 124 -6.68 0.67 3.70
N GLY A 125 -5.67 0.79 2.86
CA GLY A 125 -5.57 1.88 1.90
C GLY A 125 -4.77 1.53 0.66
N ILE A 126 -5.03 2.27 -0.40
CA ILE A 126 -4.33 2.16 -1.70
C ILE A 126 -3.76 3.53 -2.05
N LEU A 127 -2.48 3.57 -2.40
CA LEU A 127 -1.80 4.74 -2.92
C LEU A 127 -1.35 4.43 -4.35
N VAL A 128 -1.94 5.14 -5.32
CA VAL A 128 -1.58 4.98 -6.73
C VAL A 128 -0.76 6.19 -7.16
N VAL A 129 0.51 5.96 -7.49
CA VAL A 129 1.52 7.03 -7.67
C VAL A 129 1.26 7.86 -8.92
N ASP A 130 0.78 7.23 -9.99
CA ASP A 130 0.62 7.80 -11.34
C ASP A 130 -0.84 8.01 -11.75
N MET A 131 -1.81 7.89 -10.81
CA MET A 131 -3.23 8.11 -11.08
C MET A 131 -3.67 9.46 -10.52
N PRO A 132 -3.99 10.43 -11.37
CA PRO A 132 -4.47 11.74 -10.93
C PRO A 132 -5.92 11.66 -10.42
N PRO A 133 -6.36 12.59 -9.53
CA PRO A 133 -7.72 12.59 -8.99
C PRO A 133 -8.85 12.60 -10.03
N GLU A 134 -8.57 13.10 -11.22
CA GLU A 134 -9.55 13.17 -12.32
C GLU A 134 -9.83 11.80 -12.98
N GLU A 135 -8.94 10.83 -12.80
CA GLU A 135 -9.01 9.50 -13.44
C GLU A 135 -9.35 8.36 -12.47
N VAL A 136 -9.44 8.67 -11.17
CA VAL A 136 -9.61 7.62 -10.12
C VAL A 136 -11.03 7.10 -9.99
N HIS A 137 -12.02 7.65 -10.70
CA HIS A 137 -13.44 7.44 -10.41
C HIS A 137 -13.81 5.95 -10.28
N ASP A 138 -13.43 5.15 -11.27
CA ASP A 138 -13.81 3.73 -11.33
C ASP A 138 -13.15 2.91 -10.19
N LEU A 139 -11.86 3.14 -9.95
CA LEU A 139 -11.16 2.50 -8.83
C LEU A 139 -11.74 2.93 -7.48
N LYS A 140 -11.96 4.25 -7.31
CA LYS A 140 -12.49 4.81 -6.07
C LYS A 140 -13.86 4.25 -5.74
N GLU A 141 -14.76 4.11 -6.72
CA GLU A 141 -16.09 3.54 -6.51
C GLU A 141 -16.01 2.10 -5.95
N GLU A 142 -15.09 1.28 -6.43
CA GLU A 142 -14.92 -0.09 -5.94
C GLU A 142 -14.28 -0.13 -4.54
N LEU A 143 -13.30 0.74 -4.25
CA LEU A 143 -12.67 0.83 -2.93
C LEU A 143 -13.64 1.36 -1.86
N ASP A 144 -14.44 2.39 -2.19
CA ASP A 144 -15.42 2.99 -1.28
C ASP A 144 -16.48 1.96 -0.81
N LYS A 145 -16.90 1.02 -1.68
CA LYS A 145 -17.84 -0.07 -1.34
C LYS A 145 -17.29 -1.00 -0.25
N LEU A 146 -15.96 -1.05 -0.10
CA LEU A 146 -15.24 -1.98 0.75
C LEU A 146 -14.52 -1.30 1.93
N ASP A 147 -14.77 0.00 2.15
CA ASP A 147 -14.16 0.82 3.24
C ASP A 147 -12.61 0.85 3.17
N ILE A 148 -12.04 0.84 1.94
CA ILE A 148 -10.60 0.98 1.68
C ILE A 148 -10.31 2.42 1.30
N ASP A 149 -9.37 3.07 2.01
CA ASP A 149 -9.00 4.46 1.77
C ASP A 149 -8.17 4.61 0.49
N LEU A 150 -8.53 5.55 -0.39
CA LEU A 150 -7.68 5.95 -1.52
C LEU A 150 -6.84 7.16 -1.12
N ILE A 151 -5.51 7.04 -1.26
CA ILE A 151 -4.53 8.02 -0.80
C ILE A 151 -3.89 8.70 -2.00
N PHE A 152 -3.85 10.04 -1.95
CA PHE A 152 -3.25 10.86 -3.00
C PHE A 152 -1.94 11.49 -2.55
N LEU A 153 -0.99 11.55 -3.48
CA LEU A 153 0.24 12.32 -3.30
C LEU A 153 -0.01 13.80 -3.59
N VAL A 154 0.51 14.65 -2.73
CA VAL A 154 0.57 16.09 -2.95
C VAL A 154 2.02 16.53 -3.09
N ALA A 155 2.26 17.53 -3.94
CA ALA A 155 3.56 18.12 -4.21
C ALA A 155 3.52 19.63 -3.90
N PRO A 156 4.67 20.31 -3.78
CA PRO A 156 4.71 21.77 -3.60
C PRO A 156 4.01 22.56 -4.72
N THR A 157 3.80 21.93 -5.86
CA THR A 157 3.08 22.49 -7.00
C THR A 157 1.58 22.17 -7.02
N THR A 158 1.10 21.36 -6.08
CA THR A 158 -0.34 21.07 -5.95
C THR A 158 -1.06 22.31 -5.46
N THR A 159 -2.12 22.71 -6.15
CA THR A 159 -2.90 23.91 -5.76
C THR A 159 -3.90 23.58 -4.65
N ASP A 160 -4.36 24.63 -3.93
CA ASP A 160 -5.36 24.48 -2.85
C ASP A 160 -6.74 24.01 -3.38
N GLU A 161 -6.98 24.14 -4.67
CA GLU A 161 -8.21 23.70 -5.36
C GLU A 161 -8.22 22.20 -5.67
N ARG A 162 -7.09 21.54 -5.57
CA ARG A 162 -6.87 20.14 -5.95
C ARG A 162 -6.66 19.27 -4.72
#